data_29a10bacdd33ec95caec55b61a35c8b0
#
_entry.id   29a10bacdd33ec95caec55b61a35c8b0
#
_cell.length_a   1.000
_cell.length_b   1.000
_cell.length_c   1.000
_cell.angle_alpha   90.00
_cell.angle_beta   90.00
_cell.angle_gamma   90.00
#
_symmetry.space_group_name_H-M   'P 1'
#
loop_
_entity.id
_entity.type
_entity.pdbx_description
1 polymer ?
#
loop_
_entity_poly.entity_id
_entity_poly.type
_entity_poly.pdbx_seq_one_letter_code
_entity_poly.pdbx_strand_id
1 'polypeptide(L)'
;FVPQKINLFSDTVAGNIAMGNSVSSTREDIEGAAQKAHVETFIQELRSGYDTLIGEQGVGLSGGQQQRIAIARALLKSAPVLILDEATSALDNESEALIQLALESSRQGRTTFVVAHRLSTIEGADTVLVMDEGQIVAQGAHSELLAQEPLYRALHQHGFSEV
;
A
#
# COMPACT_ATOMS: atom_id res chain seq x y z
N PHE A 1 2.12 -8.48 -1.77
CA PHE A 1 3.05 -7.62 -1.05
C PHE A 1 3.16 -6.27 -1.75
N VAL A 2 3.08 -5.17 -1.01
CA VAL A 2 3.32 -3.79 -1.45
C VAL A 2 4.52 -3.28 -0.65
N PRO A 3 5.71 -3.16 -1.27
CA PRO A 3 6.93 -2.72 -0.57
C PRO A 3 6.94 -1.21 -0.36
N GLN A 4 7.78 -0.75 0.56
CA GLN A 4 8.07 0.67 0.79
C GLN A 4 8.67 1.31 -0.47
N LYS A 5 9.67 0.68 -1.07
CA LYS A 5 10.30 1.16 -2.31
C LYS A 5 9.68 0.47 -3.52
N ILE A 6 8.97 1.25 -4.33
CA ILE A 6 8.29 0.76 -5.51
C ILE A 6 9.26 0.68 -6.70
N ASN A 7 9.31 -0.49 -7.31
CA ASN A 7 10.00 -0.68 -8.57
C ASN A 7 9.00 -0.78 -9.72
N LEU A 8 9.10 0.16 -10.66
CA LEU A 8 8.40 0.10 -11.94
C LEU A 8 9.33 -0.50 -12.98
N PHE A 9 8.77 -1.32 -13.84
CA PHE A 9 9.47 -1.90 -14.97
C PHE A 9 9.33 -0.99 -16.18
N SER A 10 10.32 -1.03 -17.08
CA SER A 10 10.25 -0.33 -18.38
C SER A 10 9.22 -1.00 -19.29
N ASP A 11 7.95 -0.73 -19.01
CA ASP A 11 6.78 -1.27 -19.70
C ASP A 11 5.65 -0.26 -19.63
N THR A 12 4.51 -0.54 -20.23
CA THR A 12 3.32 0.29 -20.16
C THR A 12 2.73 0.33 -18.75
N VAL A 13 1.85 1.29 -18.46
CA VAL A 13 1.07 1.30 -17.20
C VAL A 13 0.32 -0.01 -17.04
N ALA A 14 -0.38 -0.46 -18.11
CA ALA A 14 -1.10 -1.74 -18.10
C ALA A 14 -0.17 -2.92 -17.82
N GLY A 15 0.99 -2.99 -18.47
CA GLY A 15 1.98 -4.04 -18.26
C GLY A 15 2.49 -4.06 -16.83
N ASN A 16 2.77 -2.88 -16.26
CA ASN A 16 3.18 -2.77 -14.86
C ASN A 16 2.11 -3.26 -13.89
N ILE A 17 0.82 -3.00 -14.11
CA ILE A 17 -0.27 -3.51 -13.27
C ILE A 17 -0.42 -5.03 -13.47
N ALA A 18 -0.37 -5.51 -14.72
CA ALA A 18 -0.53 -6.91 -15.07
C ALA A 18 0.53 -7.85 -14.48
N MET A 19 1.71 -7.33 -14.09
CA MET A 19 2.77 -8.15 -13.48
C MET A 19 2.32 -8.92 -12.24
N GLY A 20 1.25 -8.49 -11.58
CA GLY A 20 0.64 -9.25 -10.49
C GLY A 20 0.06 -10.59 -10.92
N ASN A 21 -0.44 -10.71 -12.15
CA ASN A 21 -1.10 -11.91 -12.69
C ASN A 21 -1.05 -11.94 -14.23
N SER A 22 0.15 -11.90 -14.80
CA SER A 22 0.40 -11.71 -16.23
C SER A 22 -0.15 -12.81 -17.15
N VAL A 23 -0.50 -13.99 -16.62
CA VAL A 23 -0.86 -15.16 -17.43
C VAL A 23 -2.36 -15.19 -17.81
N SER A 24 -3.22 -14.49 -17.07
CA SER A 24 -4.68 -14.62 -17.24
C SER A 24 -5.49 -13.34 -17.09
N SER A 25 -4.86 -12.17 -16.91
CA SER A 25 -5.60 -10.93 -16.70
C SER A 25 -6.02 -10.31 -18.03
N THR A 26 -7.31 -10.04 -18.14
CA THR A 26 -7.88 -9.27 -19.26
C THR A 26 -7.62 -7.78 -19.07
N ARG A 27 -7.83 -6.99 -20.12
CA ARG A 27 -7.79 -5.52 -20.02
C ARG A 27 -8.79 -5.00 -18.99
N GLU A 28 -9.96 -5.57 -18.93
CA GLU A 28 -11.02 -5.21 -17.99
C GLU A 28 -10.60 -5.47 -16.53
N ASP A 29 -9.91 -6.60 -16.27
CA ASP A 29 -9.37 -6.90 -14.92
C ASP A 29 -8.33 -5.85 -14.48
N ILE A 30 -7.45 -5.44 -15.41
CA ILE A 30 -6.42 -4.42 -15.17
C ILE A 30 -7.06 -3.07 -14.87
N GLU A 31 -8.05 -2.65 -15.67
CA GLU A 31 -8.78 -1.40 -15.48
C GLU A 31 -9.58 -1.41 -14.17
N GLY A 32 -10.23 -2.52 -13.85
CA GLY A 32 -10.93 -2.68 -12.57
C GLY A 32 -10.01 -2.61 -11.35
N ALA A 33 -8.80 -3.16 -11.43
CA ALA A 33 -7.79 -3.03 -10.37
C ALA A 33 -7.24 -1.59 -10.28
N ALA A 34 -7.02 -0.94 -11.42
CA ALA A 34 -6.56 0.44 -11.51
C ALA A 34 -7.59 1.42 -10.91
N GLN A 35 -8.88 1.21 -11.20
CA GLN A 35 -9.96 2.02 -10.67
C GLN A 35 -10.01 1.93 -9.14
N LYS A 36 -9.97 0.73 -8.59
CA LYS A 36 -9.96 0.50 -7.13
C LYS A 36 -8.72 1.10 -6.44
N ALA A 37 -7.60 1.21 -7.15
CA ALA A 37 -6.37 1.83 -6.67
C ALA A 37 -6.28 3.34 -7.01
N HIS A 38 -7.33 3.96 -7.53
CA HIS A 38 -7.35 5.36 -7.97
C HIS A 38 -6.23 5.72 -8.96
N VAL A 39 -5.79 4.77 -9.78
CA VAL A 39 -4.78 4.99 -10.82
C VAL A 39 -5.34 5.83 -11.97
N GLU A 40 -6.65 5.68 -12.28
CA GLU A 40 -7.32 6.39 -13.37
C GLU A 40 -7.25 7.92 -13.23
N THR A 41 -7.13 8.44 -12.02
CA THR A 41 -7.07 9.89 -11.77
C THR A 41 -5.92 10.57 -12.52
N PHE A 42 -4.79 9.88 -12.71
CA PHE A 42 -3.66 10.42 -13.45
C PHE A 42 -3.46 9.78 -14.83
N ILE A 43 -4.01 8.59 -15.08
CA ILE A 43 -3.92 7.96 -16.42
C ILE A 43 -4.55 8.84 -17.49
N GLN A 44 -5.64 9.54 -17.19
CA GLN A 44 -6.34 10.43 -18.11
C GLN A 44 -5.46 11.60 -18.57
N GLU A 45 -4.45 11.98 -17.78
CA GLU A 45 -3.49 13.02 -18.11
C GLU A 45 -2.35 12.51 -19.00
N LEU A 46 -2.18 11.18 -19.12
CA LEU A 46 -1.14 10.57 -19.91
C LEU A 46 -1.58 10.48 -21.37
N ARG A 47 -0.69 10.87 -22.30
CA ARG A 47 -0.97 10.95 -23.75
C ARG A 47 -1.52 9.65 -24.35
N SER A 48 -1.05 8.49 -23.87
CA SER A 48 -1.45 7.17 -24.36
C SER A 48 -2.20 6.35 -23.29
N GLY A 49 -2.68 7.00 -22.21
CA GLY A 49 -3.43 6.33 -21.16
C GLY A 49 -2.68 5.13 -20.57
N TYR A 50 -3.35 4.01 -20.51
CA TYR A 50 -2.79 2.73 -20.01
C TYR A 50 -1.62 2.18 -20.85
N ASP A 51 -1.50 2.59 -22.12
CA ASP A 51 -0.43 2.14 -23.03
C ASP A 51 0.79 3.08 -22.99
N THR A 52 0.79 4.06 -22.08
CA THR A 52 1.95 4.93 -21.84
C THR A 52 3.09 4.12 -21.23
N LEU A 53 4.28 4.20 -21.86
CA LEU A 53 5.51 3.62 -21.31
C LEU A 53 5.94 4.39 -20.06
N ILE A 54 6.25 3.67 -18.98
CA ILE A 54 6.72 4.19 -17.70
C ILE A 54 7.98 3.43 -17.25
N GLY A 55 8.61 3.87 -16.17
CA GLY A 55 9.87 3.32 -15.70
C GLY A 55 11.08 4.10 -16.22
N GLU A 56 12.28 3.52 -16.20
CA GLU A 56 13.52 4.22 -16.53
C GLU A 56 13.56 4.81 -17.95
N GLN A 57 12.86 4.19 -18.90
CA GLN A 57 12.84 4.60 -20.31
C GLN A 57 11.54 5.31 -20.73
N GLY A 58 10.63 5.54 -19.78
CA GLY A 58 9.31 6.13 -20.05
C GLY A 58 9.05 7.40 -19.24
N VAL A 59 7.76 7.73 -19.11
CA VAL A 59 7.32 8.89 -18.34
C VAL A 59 7.61 8.66 -16.87
N GLY A 60 8.24 9.64 -16.20
CA GLY A 60 8.45 9.64 -14.75
C GLY A 60 7.12 9.86 -14.03
N LEU A 61 6.85 9.03 -13.02
CA LEU A 61 5.68 9.15 -12.15
C LEU A 61 6.07 9.64 -10.77
N SER A 62 5.17 10.40 -10.12
CA SER A 62 5.35 10.77 -8.71
C SER A 62 5.36 9.55 -7.78
N GLY A 63 5.91 9.66 -6.58
CA GLY A 63 5.90 8.58 -5.60
C GLY A 63 4.49 8.05 -5.31
N GLY A 64 3.51 8.94 -5.18
CA GLY A 64 2.11 8.56 -4.98
C GLY A 64 1.47 7.83 -6.17
N GLN A 65 1.82 8.21 -7.40
CA GLN A 65 1.37 7.50 -8.60
C GLN A 65 1.99 6.10 -8.70
N GLN A 66 3.29 5.97 -8.39
CA GLN A 66 3.98 4.67 -8.34
C GLN A 66 3.36 3.75 -7.28
N GLN A 67 3.06 4.30 -6.09
CA GLN A 67 2.42 3.56 -5.01
C GLN A 67 1.05 3.01 -5.41
N ARG A 68 0.22 3.83 -6.06
CA ARG A 68 -1.10 3.38 -6.54
C ARG A 68 -0.99 2.27 -7.59
N ILE A 69 0.02 2.29 -8.47
CA ILE A 69 0.29 1.18 -9.40
C ILE A 69 0.66 -0.09 -8.63
N ALA A 70 1.48 -0.02 -7.58
CA ALA A 70 1.84 -1.18 -6.77
C ALA A 70 0.62 -1.75 -6.01
N ILE A 71 -0.28 -0.90 -5.54
CA ILE A 71 -1.56 -1.32 -4.94
C ILE A 71 -2.44 -1.99 -6.00
N ALA A 72 -2.56 -1.43 -7.21
CA ALA A 72 -3.30 -2.04 -8.32
C ALA A 72 -2.78 -3.44 -8.67
N ARG A 73 -1.44 -3.65 -8.69
CA ARG A 73 -0.83 -4.99 -8.83
C ARG A 73 -1.31 -5.96 -7.76
N ALA A 74 -1.32 -5.52 -6.50
CA ALA A 74 -1.74 -6.35 -5.37
C ALA A 74 -3.23 -6.67 -5.40
N LEU A 75 -4.06 -5.72 -5.86
CA LEU A 75 -5.50 -5.92 -6.06
C LEU A 75 -5.76 -6.91 -7.19
N LEU A 76 -5.10 -6.77 -8.33
CA LEU A 76 -5.22 -7.66 -9.48
C LEU A 76 -4.85 -9.11 -9.11
N LYS A 77 -3.78 -9.30 -8.33
CA LYS A 77 -3.37 -10.62 -7.85
C LYS A 77 -4.39 -11.29 -6.95
N SER A 78 -5.21 -10.51 -6.26
CA SER A 78 -6.29 -11.00 -5.36
C SER A 78 -5.88 -12.09 -4.37
N ALA A 79 -4.64 -12.03 -3.84
CA ALA A 79 -4.15 -12.99 -2.87
C ALA A 79 -4.91 -12.88 -1.54
N PRO A 80 -5.15 -14.01 -0.81
CA PRO A 80 -5.86 -14.03 0.47
C PRO A 80 -5.11 -13.30 1.60
N VAL A 81 -3.80 -13.15 1.46
CA VAL A 81 -2.93 -12.43 2.41
C VAL A 81 -2.30 -11.24 1.69
N LEU A 82 -2.45 -10.05 2.28
CA LEU A 82 -1.84 -8.80 1.83
C LEU A 82 -0.83 -8.32 2.87
N ILE A 83 0.36 -7.95 2.43
CA ILE A 83 1.39 -7.34 3.27
C ILE A 83 1.68 -5.95 2.71
N LEU A 84 1.57 -4.94 3.56
CA LEU A 84 1.83 -3.54 3.25
C LEU A 84 3.01 -3.05 4.10
N ASP A 85 4.07 -2.62 3.43
CA ASP A 85 5.27 -2.13 4.09
C ASP A 85 5.36 -0.62 3.87
N GLU A 86 5.07 0.15 4.91
CA GLU A 86 5.17 1.63 4.95
C GLU A 86 4.59 2.34 3.69
N ALA A 87 3.40 1.95 3.29
CA ALA A 87 2.80 2.34 2.01
C ALA A 87 2.48 3.86 1.86
N THR A 88 2.80 4.72 2.84
CA THR A 88 2.38 6.14 2.84
C THR A 88 3.47 7.13 3.27
N SER A 89 4.74 6.72 3.41
CA SER A 89 5.82 7.62 3.78
C SER A 89 6.16 8.61 2.64
N ALA A 90 6.37 9.87 2.99
CA ALA A 90 6.85 10.95 2.11
C ALA A 90 5.92 11.33 0.93
N LEU A 91 4.60 11.26 1.10
CA LEU A 91 3.62 11.65 0.09
C LEU A 91 2.97 13.01 0.43
N ASP A 92 2.50 13.70 -0.60
CA ASP A 92 1.62 14.86 -0.42
C ASP A 92 0.24 14.43 0.10
N ASN A 93 -0.47 15.35 0.74
CA ASN A 93 -1.75 15.07 1.42
C ASN A 93 -2.83 14.51 0.48
N GLU A 94 -2.85 14.93 -0.79
CA GLU A 94 -3.84 14.47 -1.77
C GLU A 94 -3.54 13.02 -2.19
N SER A 95 -2.30 12.72 -2.54
CA SER A 95 -1.84 11.36 -2.85
C SER A 95 -2.06 10.41 -1.68
N GLU A 96 -1.83 10.89 -0.45
CA GLU A 96 -2.06 10.10 0.76
C GLU A 96 -3.54 9.70 0.92
N ALA A 97 -4.47 10.65 0.78
CA ALA A 97 -5.90 10.36 0.89
C ALA A 97 -6.35 9.30 -0.13
N LEU A 98 -5.91 9.41 -1.38
CA LEU A 98 -6.22 8.43 -2.43
C LEU A 98 -5.63 7.06 -2.14
N ILE A 99 -4.42 6.99 -1.58
CA ILE A 99 -3.78 5.73 -1.19
C ILE A 99 -4.52 5.09 -0.02
N GLN A 100 -4.95 5.86 0.98
CA GLN A 100 -5.74 5.32 2.09
C GLN A 100 -7.05 4.69 1.60
N LEU A 101 -7.77 5.36 0.71
CA LEU A 101 -8.98 4.79 0.08
C LEU A 101 -8.68 3.50 -0.69
N ALA A 102 -7.59 3.46 -1.45
CA ALA A 102 -7.16 2.26 -2.17
C ALA A 102 -6.78 1.11 -1.21
N LEU A 103 -6.11 1.41 -0.10
CA LEU A 103 -5.76 0.44 0.93
C LEU A 103 -6.99 -0.10 1.65
N GLU A 104 -7.97 0.72 2.00
CA GLU A 104 -9.23 0.29 2.60
C GLU A 104 -9.98 -0.68 1.68
N SER A 105 -10.10 -0.34 0.40
CA SER A 105 -10.71 -1.24 -0.58
C SER A 105 -9.94 -2.56 -0.73
N SER A 106 -8.62 -2.53 -0.55
CA SER A 106 -7.75 -3.71 -0.67
C SER A 106 -7.82 -4.67 0.51
N ARG A 107 -8.24 -4.20 1.69
CA ARG A 107 -8.32 -5.01 2.93
C ARG A 107 -9.54 -5.93 2.97
N GLN A 108 -10.60 -5.58 2.26
CA GLN A 108 -11.86 -6.31 2.34
C GLN A 108 -11.71 -7.79 1.96
N GLY A 109 -12.18 -8.68 2.86
CA GLY A 109 -12.23 -10.11 2.63
C GLY A 109 -10.87 -10.83 2.65
N ARG A 110 -9.81 -10.22 3.21
CA ARG A 110 -8.48 -10.82 3.30
C ARG A 110 -7.74 -10.47 4.59
N THR A 111 -6.77 -11.31 4.97
CA THR A 111 -5.86 -11.00 6.07
C THR A 111 -4.83 -9.98 5.60
N THR A 112 -4.73 -8.85 6.32
CA THR A 112 -3.79 -7.78 5.96
C THR A 112 -2.80 -7.55 7.09
N PHE A 113 -1.50 -7.67 6.78
CA PHE A 113 -0.41 -7.25 7.65
C PHE A 113 0.06 -5.87 7.21
N VAL A 114 0.19 -4.94 8.15
CA VAL A 114 0.68 -3.59 7.88
C VAL A 114 1.87 -3.30 8.79
N VAL A 115 3.02 -2.99 8.19
CA VAL A 115 4.12 -2.34 8.91
C VAL A 115 3.77 -0.87 9.00
N ALA A 116 3.39 -0.40 10.20
CA ALA A 116 2.80 0.90 10.38
C ALA A 116 3.75 1.86 11.12
N HIS A 117 3.92 3.04 10.53
CA HIS A 117 4.62 4.17 11.14
C HIS A 117 3.66 5.32 11.48
N ARG A 118 2.35 5.14 11.26
CA ARG A 118 1.32 6.13 11.54
C ARG A 118 0.33 5.62 12.57
N LEU A 119 0.04 6.46 13.54
CA LEU A 119 -0.87 6.13 14.63
C LEU A 119 -2.27 5.75 14.12
N SER A 120 -2.81 6.48 13.14
CA SER A 120 -4.13 6.19 12.56
C SER A 120 -4.25 4.79 11.95
N THR A 121 -3.16 4.26 11.39
CA THR A 121 -3.12 2.89 10.86
C THR A 121 -3.16 1.86 11.97
N ILE A 122 -2.49 2.14 13.09
CA ILE A 122 -2.38 1.24 14.25
C ILE A 122 -3.70 1.23 15.02
N GLU A 123 -4.32 2.40 15.23
CA GLU A 123 -5.62 2.53 15.93
C GLU A 123 -6.75 1.79 15.23
N GLY A 124 -6.70 1.74 13.87
CA GLY A 124 -7.68 1.03 13.05
C GLY A 124 -7.41 -0.46 12.83
N ALA A 125 -6.38 -1.04 13.47
CA ALA A 125 -6.06 -2.45 13.31
C ALA A 125 -6.89 -3.32 14.27
N ASP A 126 -7.33 -4.51 13.80
CA ASP A 126 -8.01 -5.50 14.64
C ASP A 126 -7.08 -6.05 15.74
N THR A 127 -5.80 -6.19 15.40
CA THR A 127 -4.75 -6.66 16.31
C THR A 127 -3.43 -5.98 15.99
N VAL A 128 -2.76 -5.50 17.02
CA VAL A 128 -1.41 -4.92 16.95
C VAL A 128 -0.42 -5.95 17.49
N LEU A 129 0.68 -6.14 16.76
CA LEU A 129 1.82 -6.95 17.19
C LEU A 129 2.96 -6.00 17.56
N VAL A 130 3.41 -6.04 18.80
CA VAL A 130 4.58 -5.28 19.28
C VAL A 130 5.81 -6.17 19.13
N MET A 131 6.79 -5.70 18.37
CA MET A 131 8.02 -6.46 18.12
C MET A 131 9.22 -5.75 18.77
N ASP A 132 10.07 -6.53 19.38
CA ASP A 132 11.35 -6.08 19.94
C ASP A 132 12.41 -7.15 19.70
N GLU A 133 13.61 -6.76 19.26
CA GLU A 133 14.72 -7.66 18.93
C GLU A 133 14.31 -8.89 18.07
N GLY A 134 13.38 -8.70 17.12
CA GLY A 134 12.90 -9.76 16.23
C GLY A 134 11.88 -10.73 16.84
N GLN A 135 11.39 -10.46 18.06
CA GLN A 135 10.39 -11.26 18.75
C GLN A 135 9.10 -10.47 18.96
N ILE A 136 7.95 -11.17 18.96
CA ILE A 136 6.68 -10.58 19.36
C ILE A 136 6.63 -10.57 20.87
N VAL A 137 6.73 -9.38 21.47
CA VAL A 137 6.73 -9.20 22.94
C VAL A 137 5.33 -8.94 23.50
N ALA A 138 4.41 -8.41 22.69
CA ALA A 138 3.02 -8.24 23.05
C ALA A 138 2.11 -8.27 21.82
N GLN A 139 0.84 -8.63 22.02
CA GLN A 139 -0.20 -8.56 20.99
C GLN A 139 -1.56 -8.24 21.64
N GLY A 140 -2.41 -7.50 20.91
CA GLY A 140 -3.76 -7.17 21.40
C GLY A 140 -4.36 -5.99 20.63
N ALA A 141 -5.52 -5.53 21.07
CA ALA A 141 -6.12 -4.31 20.56
C ALA A 141 -5.31 -3.07 21.01
N HIS A 142 -5.34 -2.01 20.21
CA HIS A 142 -4.67 -0.75 20.55
C HIS A 142 -4.94 -0.27 21.98
N SER A 143 -6.21 -0.24 22.38
CA SER A 143 -6.62 0.22 23.73
C SER A 143 -6.10 -0.67 24.86
N GLU A 144 -6.02 -1.99 24.65
CA GLU A 144 -5.50 -2.94 25.63
C GLU A 144 -4.00 -2.75 25.81
N LEU A 145 -3.25 -2.62 24.70
CA LEU A 145 -1.81 -2.42 24.75
C LEU A 145 -1.44 -1.08 25.39
N LEU A 146 -2.19 -0.01 25.12
CA LEU A 146 -1.98 1.27 25.79
C LEU A 146 -2.14 1.17 27.31
N ALA A 147 -3.07 0.33 27.78
CA ALA A 147 -3.31 0.19 29.22
C ALA A 147 -2.26 -0.72 29.91
N GLN A 148 -1.79 -1.77 29.22
CA GLN A 148 -1.07 -2.88 29.86
C GLN A 148 0.40 -2.97 29.45
N GLU A 149 0.80 -2.49 28.25
CA GLU A 149 2.14 -2.71 27.71
C GLU A 149 2.99 -1.43 27.78
N PRO A 150 4.02 -1.38 28.66
CA PRO A 150 4.86 -0.20 28.84
C PRO A 150 5.63 0.21 27.57
N LEU A 151 6.18 -0.75 26.82
CA LEU A 151 6.92 -0.50 25.60
C LEU A 151 6.01 0.15 24.54
N TYR A 152 4.81 -0.40 24.34
CA TYR A 152 3.85 0.15 23.40
C TYR A 152 3.41 1.57 23.78
N ARG A 153 3.22 1.83 25.07
CA ARG A 153 2.89 3.17 25.59
C ARG A 153 4.01 4.17 25.33
N ALA A 154 5.25 3.76 25.51
CA ALA A 154 6.41 4.60 25.22
C ALA A 154 6.49 4.93 23.73
N LEU A 155 6.34 3.95 22.82
CA LEU A 155 6.29 4.15 21.38
C LEU A 155 5.15 5.09 20.98
N HIS A 156 3.97 4.95 21.57
CA HIS A 156 2.83 5.83 21.33
C HIS A 156 3.09 7.28 21.76
N GLN A 157 3.76 7.51 22.89
CA GLN A 157 4.06 8.84 23.42
C GLN A 157 5.16 9.57 22.65
N HIS A 158 6.16 8.85 22.16
CA HIS A 158 7.31 9.42 21.45
C HIS A 158 7.08 9.55 19.93
N GLY A 159 5.94 9.07 19.43
CA GLY A 159 5.66 8.97 17.99
C GLY A 159 6.35 7.76 17.38
N PHE A 160 5.64 7.03 16.53
CA PHE A 160 6.17 5.85 15.82
C PHE A 160 7.24 6.20 14.76
N SER A 161 7.60 7.49 14.61
CA SER A 161 8.51 7.98 13.57
C SER A 161 9.98 8.10 14.02
N GLU A 162 10.32 7.79 15.26
CA GLU A 162 11.66 8.01 15.85
C GLU A 162 12.34 6.72 16.39
N VAL A 163 12.08 5.58 15.77
CA VAL A 163 12.80 4.34 16.12
C VAL A 163 13.55 3.80 14.91
#